data_1c97450980177d5d5d4c7d0a771b2227
#
_entry.id   1c97450980177d5d5d4c7d0a771b2227
#
_cell.length_a   1.000
_cell.length_b   1.000
_cell.length_c   1.000
_cell.angle_alpha   90.00
_cell.angle_beta   90.00
_cell.angle_gamma   90.00
#
_symmetry.space_group_name_H-M   'P 1'
#
loop_
_entity.id
_entity.type
_entity.pdbx_description
1 polymer ?
#
loop_
_entity_poly.entity_id
_entity_poly.type
_entity_poly.pdbx_seq_one_letter_code
_entity_poly.pdbx_strand_id
1 'polypeptide(L)'
;MYYNILYMELEKTICFTGHRNSHLPWRGYEIGEQFNNFRIRLRNAIEENIKKGYVYFLSGMAIGTDMIFSELVLDLRKKYDIKLICVLPFKNPDNIWAGHLKERFRNILENADDVIITSETYSKSSFMIRNKYMVNNSNKLIACFGNFPGGTLNTINYAKSLGKEIEFVSLY
;
A
#
# COMPACT_ATOMS: atom_id res chain seq x y z
N MET A 1 -16.26 0.07 -23.93
CA MET A 1 -15.65 0.97 -22.95
C MET A 1 -14.20 0.56 -22.82
N TYR A 2 -13.27 1.27 -23.45
CA TYR A 2 -11.84 0.98 -23.34
C TYR A 2 -11.38 1.49 -21.97
N TYR A 3 -11.11 0.61 -21.03
CA TYR A 3 -10.35 0.96 -19.84
C TYR A 3 -8.94 1.32 -20.31
N ASN A 4 -8.53 2.57 -20.17
CA ASN A 4 -7.12 2.93 -20.25
C ASN A 4 -6.42 2.21 -19.10
N ILE A 5 -5.88 1.01 -19.38
CA ILE A 5 -4.98 0.34 -18.43
C ILE A 5 -3.75 1.24 -18.37
N LEU A 6 -3.52 1.84 -17.23
CA LEU A 6 -2.32 2.63 -16.98
C LEU A 6 -1.12 1.70 -17.20
N TYR A 7 -0.29 2.00 -18.21
CA TYR A 7 0.92 1.22 -18.44
C TYR A 7 1.95 1.56 -17.36
N MET A 8 2.19 0.62 -16.45
CA MET A 8 3.19 0.76 -15.40
C MET A 8 4.53 0.19 -15.86
N GLU A 9 5.59 0.98 -15.75
CA GLU A 9 6.95 0.49 -15.96
C GLU A 9 7.42 -0.25 -14.70
N LEU A 10 7.65 -1.55 -14.80
CA LEU A 10 8.06 -2.40 -13.66
C LEU A 10 9.23 -1.79 -12.87
N GLU A 11 10.25 -1.30 -13.56
CA GLU A 11 11.46 -0.75 -12.96
C GLU A 11 11.22 0.55 -12.18
N LYS A 12 10.11 1.25 -12.47
CA LYS A 12 9.71 2.49 -11.80
C LYS A 12 8.54 2.27 -10.82
N THR A 13 8.24 1.03 -10.49
CA THR A 13 7.10 0.66 -9.65
C THR A 13 7.55 0.13 -8.29
N ILE A 14 6.95 0.66 -7.24
CA ILE A 14 7.08 0.21 -5.86
C ILE A 14 5.73 -0.32 -5.38
N CYS A 15 5.74 -1.42 -4.64
CA CYS A 15 4.58 -1.83 -3.85
C CYS A 15 4.85 -1.65 -2.35
N PHE A 16 3.76 -1.57 -1.60
CA PHE A 16 3.78 -1.38 -0.16
C PHE A 16 3.15 -2.57 0.57
N THR A 17 3.66 -2.90 1.74
CA THR A 17 3.02 -3.80 2.70
C THR A 17 3.26 -3.32 4.12
N GLY A 18 2.24 -3.48 4.97
CA GLY A 18 2.38 -3.15 6.38
C GLY A 18 1.26 -3.72 7.23
N HIS A 19 1.34 -3.47 8.52
CA HIS A 19 0.40 -4.02 9.49
C HIS A 19 -0.93 -3.28 9.52
N ARG A 20 -1.98 -4.04 9.87
CA ARG A 20 -3.31 -3.51 10.20
C ARG A 20 -3.29 -2.88 11.61
N ASN A 21 -4.29 -2.06 11.90
CA ASN A 21 -4.43 -1.31 13.16
C ASN A 21 -4.16 -2.12 14.42
N SER A 22 -4.60 -3.39 14.47
CA SER A 22 -4.43 -4.27 15.64
C SER A 22 -2.96 -4.57 16.00
N HIS A 23 -2.04 -4.43 15.04
CA HIS A 23 -0.61 -4.71 15.20
C HIS A 23 0.27 -3.45 15.13
N LEU A 24 -0.36 -2.27 15.17
CA LEU A 24 0.35 -1.00 15.19
C LEU A 24 0.55 -0.52 16.62
N PRO A 25 1.69 0.13 16.94
CA PRO A 25 1.95 0.66 18.27
C PRO A 25 0.86 1.61 18.78
N TRP A 26 0.27 2.38 17.86
CA TRP A 26 -0.83 3.32 18.16
C TRP A 26 -2.23 2.71 18.00
N ARG A 27 -2.35 1.40 17.68
CA ARG A 27 -3.61 0.63 17.60
C ARG A 27 -4.72 1.30 16.78
N GLY A 28 -4.36 2.05 15.74
CA GLY A 28 -5.30 2.79 14.88
C GLY A 28 -5.71 4.18 15.39
N TYR A 29 -5.23 4.59 16.55
CA TYR A 29 -5.35 5.98 17.03
C TYR A 29 -4.25 6.82 16.38
N GLU A 30 -4.53 7.43 15.24
CA GLU A 30 -3.56 8.17 14.42
C GLU A 30 -3.23 9.54 15.02
N ILE A 31 -2.81 9.55 16.29
CA ILE A 31 -2.45 10.74 17.09
C ILE A 31 -1.20 10.45 17.93
N GLY A 32 -0.55 11.51 18.38
CA GLY A 32 0.61 11.43 19.26
C GLY A 32 1.95 11.30 18.54
N GLU A 33 3.01 11.40 19.33
CA GLU A 33 4.38 11.50 18.83
C GLU A 33 4.80 10.26 18.03
N GLN A 34 4.47 9.07 18.52
CA GLN A 34 4.85 7.82 17.87
C GLN A 34 4.25 7.67 16.47
N PHE A 35 2.97 8.00 16.32
CA PHE A 35 2.32 8.03 15.00
C PHE A 35 2.93 9.09 14.09
N ASN A 36 3.14 10.30 14.60
CA ASN A 36 3.72 11.38 13.82
C ASN A 36 5.13 11.04 13.34
N ASN A 37 5.97 10.47 14.20
CA ASN A 37 7.33 10.04 13.84
C ASN A 37 7.30 8.92 12.79
N PHE A 38 6.40 7.95 12.90
CA PHE A 38 6.20 6.93 11.85
C PHE A 38 5.80 7.57 10.52
N ARG A 39 4.81 8.45 10.54
CA ARG A 39 4.32 9.14 9.33
C ARG A 39 5.42 9.93 8.64
N ILE A 40 6.29 10.59 9.39
CA ILE A 40 7.46 11.30 8.85
C ILE A 40 8.45 10.31 8.22
N ARG A 41 8.80 9.19 8.88
CA ARG A 41 9.70 8.18 8.32
C ARG A 41 9.16 7.58 7.02
N LEU A 42 7.88 7.23 7.00
CA LEU A 42 7.25 6.67 5.81
C LEU A 42 7.20 7.69 4.66
N ARG A 43 6.86 8.95 4.95
CA ARG A 43 6.90 10.03 3.97
C ARG A 43 8.29 10.21 3.37
N ASN A 44 9.32 10.24 4.21
CA ASN A 44 10.71 10.39 3.76
C ASN A 44 11.14 9.20 2.88
N ALA A 45 10.80 7.98 3.26
CA ALA A 45 11.08 6.79 2.44
C ALA A 45 10.41 6.88 1.05
N ILE A 46 9.15 7.30 0.98
CA ILE A 46 8.46 7.51 -0.30
C ILE A 46 9.16 8.59 -1.11
N GLU A 47 9.44 9.75 -0.51
CA GLU A 47 10.06 10.88 -1.21
C GLU A 47 11.48 10.58 -1.70
N GLU A 48 12.27 9.83 -0.96
CA GLU A 48 13.59 9.36 -1.39
C GLU A 48 13.51 8.41 -2.60
N ASN A 49 12.52 7.53 -2.64
CA ASN A 49 12.29 6.67 -3.78
C ASN A 49 11.81 7.45 -5.02
N ILE A 50 10.98 8.48 -4.84
CA ILE A 50 10.61 9.41 -5.93
C ILE A 50 11.86 10.06 -6.53
N LYS A 51 12.79 10.54 -5.70
CA LYS A 51 14.06 11.13 -6.13
C LYS A 51 14.98 10.13 -6.88
N LYS A 52 14.82 8.82 -6.61
CA LYS A 52 15.51 7.73 -7.34
C LYS A 52 14.82 7.35 -8.67
N GLY A 53 13.70 8.00 -9.02
CA GLY A 53 13.00 7.81 -10.29
C GLY A 53 11.81 6.86 -10.23
N TYR A 54 11.37 6.43 -9.04
CA TYR A 54 10.13 5.67 -8.91
C TYR A 54 8.92 6.59 -9.12
N VAL A 55 7.94 6.11 -9.90
CA VAL A 55 6.77 6.87 -10.34
C VAL A 55 5.47 6.22 -9.89
N TYR A 56 5.39 4.89 -9.90
CA TYR A 56 4.16 4.14 -9.61
C TYR A 56 4.23 3.54 -8.22
N PHE A 57 3.20 3.79 -7.40
CA PHE A 57 3.12 3.35 -6.02
C PHE A 57 1.86 2.50 -5.82
N LEU A 58 2.03 1.19 -5.58
CA LEU A 58 0.96 0.23 -5.42
C LEU A 58 0.61 0.04 -3.95
N SER A 59 -0.66 0.25 -3.60
CA SER A 59 -1.21 0.02 -2.26
C SER A 59 -2.28 -1.06 -2.27
N GLY A 60 -2.20 -1.98 -1.31
CA GLY A 60 -3.21 -3.01 -1.11
C GLY A 60 -4.47 -2.52 -0.40
N MET A 61 -4.51 -1.29 0.05
CA MET A 61 -5.69 -0.65 0.64
C MET A 61 -6.27 -1.37 1.87
N ALA A 62 -5.44 -2.10 2.62
CA ALA A 62 -5.85 -2.64 3.90
C ALA A 62 -5.96 -1.53 4.95
N ILE A 63 -6.86 -1.72 5.94
CA ILE A 63 -6.96 -0.81 7.08
C ILE A 63 -5.63 -0.77 7.83
N GLY A 64 -5.12 0.42 8.11
CA GLY A 64 -3.84 0.65 8.79
C GLY A 64 -2.82 1.31 7.90
N THR A 65 -1.60 0.76 7.86
CA THR A 65 -0.48 1.42 7.19
C THR A 65 -0.65 1.57 5.67
N ASP A 66 -1.44 0.70 5.01
CA ASP A 66 -1.70 0.82 3.56
C ASP A 66 -2.46 2.12 3.23
N MET A 67 -3.46 2.48 4.06
CA MET A 67 -4.19 3.75 3.88
C MET A 67 -3.30 4.96 4.16
N ILE A 68 -2.47 4.90 5.22
CA ILE A 68 -1.51 5.97 5.54
C ILE A 68 -0.53 6.17 4.39
N PHE A 69 0.01 5.07 3.84
CA PHE A 69 0.88 5.11 2.67
C PHE A 69 0.18 5.76 1.47
N SER A 70 -1.05 5.35 1.16
CA SER A 70 -1.82 5.89 0.04
C SER A 70 -2.05 7.39 0.17
N GLU A 71 -2.43 7.87 1.35
CA GLU A 71 -2.61 9.29 1.63
C GLU A 71 -1.32 10.09 1.49
N LEU A 72 -0.18 9.54 1.91
CA LEU A 72 1.12 10.17 1.74
C LEU A 72 1.52 10.26 0.26
N VAL A 73 1.24 9.23 -0.55
CA VAL A 73 1.47 9.28 -2.00
C VAL A 73 0.58 10.35 -2.65
N LEU A 74 -0.71 10.41 -2.30
CA LEU A 74 -1.64 11.44 -2.78
C LEU A 74 -1.19 12.87 -2.40
N ASP A 75 -0.64 13.03 -1.20
CA ASP A 75 -0.11 14.33 -0.78
C ASP A 75 1.18 14.69 -1.54
N LEU A 76 2.10 13.76 -1.71
CA LEU A 76 3.34 13.96 -2.46
C LEU A 76 3.09 14.19 -3.96
N ARG A 77 2.00 13.62 -4.53
CA ARG A 77 1.58 13.85 -5.92
C ARG A 77 1.31 15.34 -6.22
N LYS A 78 1.00 16.15 -5.23
CA LYS A 78 0.85 17.60 -5.39
C LYS A 78 2.16 18.30 -5.79
N LYS A 79 3.30 17.66 -5.48
CA LYS A 79 4.66 18.18 -5.71
C LYS A 79 5.42 17.42 -6.79
N TYR A 80 5.11 16.12 -6.96
CA TYR A 80 5.83 15.22 -7.86
C TYR A 80 4.88 14.57 -8.86
N ASP A 81 5.33 14.30 -10.07
CA ASP A 81 4.56 13.54 -11.07
C ASP A 81 4.66 12.04 -10.77
N ILE A 82 3.87 11.59 -9.82
CA ILE A 82 3.76 10.20 -9.38
C ILE A 82 2.33 9.71 -9.42
N LYS A 83 2.13 8.40 -9.39
CA LYS A 83 0.84 7.73 -9.54
C LYS A 83 0.57 6.80 -8.37
N LEU A 84 -0.61 6.91 -7.78
CA LEU A 84 -1.14 5.95 -6.82
C LEU A 84 -2.01 4.93 -7.54
N ILE A 85 -1.67 3.65 -7.41
CA ILE A 85 -2.47 2.53 -7.92
C ILE A 85 -2.99 1.74 -6.72
N CYS A 86 -4.30 1.69 -6.55
CA CYS A 86 -4.96 0.90 -5.53
C CYS A 86 -5.24 -0.51 -6.05
N VAL A 87 -4.73 -1.52 -5.38
CA VAL A 87 -4.91 -2.93 -5.77
C VAL A 87 -5.84 -3.62 -4.77
N LEU A 88 -7.05 -3.93 -5.19
CA LEU A 88 -8.08 -4.52 -4.34
C LEU A 88 -8.09 -6.05 -4.46
N PRO A 89 -8.32 -6.77 -3.34
CA PRO A 89 -8.37 -8.22 -3.35
C PRO A 89 -9.61 -8.78 -4.07
N PHE A 90 -10.73 -8.04 -4.03
CA PHE A 90 -12.00 -8.34 -4.69
C PHE A 90 -12.87 -7.08 -4.75
N LYS A 91 -14.01 -7.16 -5.43
CA LYS A 91 -14.94 -6.03 -5.55
C LYS A 91 -15.54 -5.66 -4.18
N ASN A 92 -15.56 -4.36 -3.88
CA ASN A 92 -16.17 -3.78 -2.67
C ASN A 92 -15.68 -4.42 -1.35
N PRO A 93 -14.37 -4.48 -1.07
CA PRO A 93 -13.85 -5.07 0.16
C PRO A 93 -14.24 -4.28 1.42
N ASP A 94 -14.73 -3.04 1.24
CA ASP A 94 -15.20 -2.14 2.28
C ASP A 94 -16.65 -2.37 2.72
N ASN A 95 -17.36 -3.34 2.14
CA ASN A 95 -18.77 -3.57 2.45
C ASN A 95 -19.05 -3.88 3.92
N ILE A 96 -18.08 -4.51 4.62
CA ILE A 96 -18.16 -4.83 6.05
C ILE A 96 -17.67 -3.69 6.95
N TRP A 97 -17.12 -2.61 6.37
CA TRP A 97 -16.61 -1.49 7.15
C TRP A 97 -17.69 -0.43 7.35
N ALA A 98 -17.63 0.28 8.46
CA ALA A 98 -18.55 1.33 8.80
C ALA A 98 -17.85 2.66 9.09
N GLY A 99 -18.61 3.75 9.07
CA GLY A 99 -18.19 5.08 9.47
C GLY A 99 -16.99 5.61 8.69
N HIS A 100 -16.14 6.32 9.38
CA HIS A 100 -14.99 7.05 8.82
C HIS A 100 -13.98 6.19 8.06
N LEU A 101 -13.84 4.90 8.38
CA LEU A 101 -12.91 4.01 7.66
C LEU A 101 -13.38 3.74 6.24
N LYS A 102 -14.69 3.57 6.05
CA LYS A 102 -15.29 3.38 4.73
C LYS A 102 -15.21 4.66 3.89
N GLU A 103 -15.50 5.80 4.48
CA GLU A 103 -15.36 7.11 3.82
C GLU A 103 -13.92 7.39 3.42
N ARG A 104 -12.96 7.18 4.33
CA ARG A 104 -11.53 7.32 4.07
C ARG A 104 -11.07 6.43 2.91
N PHE A 105 -11.44 5.15 2.91
CA PHE A 105 -11.13 4.22 1.85
C PHE A 105 -11.65 4.69 0.49
N ARG A 106 -12.92 5.08 0.43
CA ARG A 106 -13.56 5.55 -0.81
C ARG A 106 -12.91 6.84 -1.32
N ASN A 107 -12.64 7.78 -0.43
CA ASN A 107 -11.94 9.01 -0.80
C ASN A 107 -10.55 8.74 -1.40
N ILE A 108 -9.81 7.77 -0.88
CA ILE A 108 -8.52 7.38 -1.46
C ILE A 108 -8.73 6.78 -2.86
N LEU A 109 -9.71 5.87 -3.04
CA LEU A 109 -9.98 5.26 -4.35
C LEU A 109 -10.43 6.29 -5.39
N GLU A 110 -11.27 7.24 -5.03
CA GLU A 110 -11.73 8.32 -5.93
C GLU A 110 -10.60 9.23 -6.40
N ASN A 111 -9.55 9.35 -5.60
CA ASN A 111 -8.37 10.16 -5.91
C ASN A 111 -7.19 9.35 -6.46
N ALA A 112 -7.27 8.03 -6.51
CA ALA A 112 -6.25 7.19 -7.10
C ALA A 112 -6.17 7.37 -8.63
N ASP A 113 -4.99 7.14 -9.19
CA ASP A 113 -4.78 7.20 -10.63
C ASP A 113 -5.32 5.95 -11.35
N ASP A 114 -5.32 4.80 -10.65
CA ASP A 114 -5.94 3.57 -11.14
C ASP A 114 -6.36 2.65 -9.97
N VAL A 115 -7.36 1.79 -10.24
CA VAL A 115 -7.86 0.79 -9.29
C VAL A 115 -7.93 -0.56 -9.96
N ILE A 116 -7.11 -1.50 -9.49
CA ILE A 116 -7.00 -2.85 -10.02
C ILE A 116 -7.70 -3.82 -9.06
N ILE A 117 -8.57 -4.68 -9.58
CA ILE A 117 -9.27 -5.70 -8.81
C ILE A 117 -8.73 -7.07 -9.21
N THR A 118 -8.15 -7.81 -8.27
CA THR A 118 -7.45 -9.08 -8.55
C THR A 118 -8.35 -10.32 -8.52
N SER A 119 -9.55 -10.23 -7.93
CA SER A 119 -10.54 -11.30 -7.94
C SER A 119 -11.95 -10.73 -8.02
N GLU A 120 -12.86 -11.40 -8.71
CA GLU A 120 -14.25 -10.94 -8.82
C GLU A 120 -14.98 -10.97 -7.46
N THR A 121 -14.76 -12.03 -6.70
CA THR A 121 -15.43 -12.26 -5.42
C THR A 121 -14.44 -12.61 -4.33
N TYR A 122 -14.88 -12.53 -3.08
CA TYR A 122 -14.09 -12.97 -1.93
C TYR A 122 -13.78 -14.46 -1.97
N SER A 123 -12.54 -14.80 -1.70
CA SER A 123 -12.08 -16.15 -1.35
C SER A 123 -11.02 -16.07 -0.26
N LYS A 124 -10.72 -17.18 0.41
CA LYS A 124 -9.65 -17.24 1.42
C LYS A 124 -8.28 -16.82 0.87
N SER A 125 -8.05 -17.00 -0.42
CA SER A 125 -6.80 -16.68 -1.11
C SER A 125 -6.76 -15.26 -1.70
N SER A 126 -7.89 -14.54 -1.77
CA SER A 126 -7.96 -13.23 -2.47
C SER A 126 -6.90 -12.23 -2.00
N PHE A 127 -6.67 -12.16 -0.68
CA PHE A 127 -5.64 -11.26 -0.14
C PHE A 127 -4.22 -11.66 -0.55
N MET A 128 -3.93 -12.96 -0.61
CA MET A 128 -2.64 -13.48 -1.05
C MET A 128 -2.44 -13.25 -2.55
N ILE A 129 -3.48 -13.46 -3.35
CA ILE A 129 -3.46 -13.20 -4.81
C ILE A 129 -3.13 -11.72 -5.05
N ARG A 130 -3.82 -10.81 -4.36
CA ARG A 130 -3.55 -9.38 -4.45
C ARG A 130 -2.12 -9.03 -4.05
N ASN A 131 -1.61 -9.55 -2.94
CA ASN A 131 -0.26 -9.27 -2.49
C ASN A 131 0.79 -9.77 -3.50
N LYS A 132 0.63 -10.98 -4.05
CA LYS A 132 1.48 -11.50 -5.10
C LYS A 132 1.43 -10.65 -6.37
N TYR A 133 0.22 -10.20 -6.76
CA TYR A 133 0.06 -9.30 -7.90
C TYR A 133 0.92 -8.04 -7.73
N MET A 134 0.83 -7.38 -6.57
CA MET A 134 1.61 -6.17 -6.30
C MET A 134 3.12 -6.41 -6.36
N VAL A 135 3.61 -7.48 -5.74
CA VAL A 135 5.04 -7.84 -5.76
C VAL A 135 5.52 -8.19 -7.18
N ASN A 136 4.73 -8.92 -7.95
CA ASN A 136 5.07 -9.28 -9.33
C ASN A 136 5.14 -8.08 -10.26
N ASN A 137 4.33 -7.06 -10.01
CA ASN A 137 4.25 -5.85 -10.83
C ASN A 137 5.03 -4.67 -10.24
N SER A 138 6.01 -4.94 -9.38
CA SER A 138 6.89 -3.92 -8.81
C SER A 138 8.34 -4.37 -8.79
N ASN A 139 9.26 -3.40 -8.82
CA ASN A 139 10.70 -3.66 -8.71
C ASN A 139 11.15 -3.71 -7.25
N LYS A 140 10.49 -2.97 -6.38
CA LYS A 140 10.85 -2.79 -4.97
C LYS A 140 9.63 -2.89 -4.06
N LEU A 141 9.85 -3.37 -2.84
CA LEU A 141 8.85 -3.39 -1.76
C LEU A 141 9.26 -2.44 -0.64
N ILE A 142 8.37 -1.52 -0.24
CA ILE A 142 8.47 -0.82 1.05
C ILE A 142 7.64 -1.62 2.07
N ALA A 143 8.24 -1.99 3.20
CA ALA A 143 7.62 -2.81 4.21
C ALA A 143 7.64 -2.16 5.59
N CYS A 144 6.48 -2.03 6.23
CA CYS A 144 6.33 -1.64 7.63
C CYS A 144 6.01 -2.89 8.46
N PHE A 145 7.02 -3.44 9.14
CA PHE A 145 6.92 -4.76 9.78
C PHE A 145 7.33 -4.73 11.27
N GLY A 146 6.47 -5.22 12.14
CA GLY A 146 6.66 -5.30 13.60
C GLY A 146 6.82 -6.73 14.13
N ASN A 147 7.37 -7.64 13.32
CA ASN A 147 7.64 -9.05 13.69
C ASN A 147 6.41 -9.90 14.04
N PHE A 148 5.22 -9.53 13.54
CA PHE A 148 4.02 -10.33 13.71
C PHE A 148 3.79 -11.23 12.48
N PRO A 149 3.38 -12.51 12.68
CA PRO A 149 3.01 -13.39 11.59
C PRO A 149 1.77 -12.87 10.86
N GLY A 150 1.61 -13.22 9.57
CA GLY A 150 0.45 -12.86 8.77
C GLY A 150 0.77 -12.34 7.38
N GLY A 151 -0.18 -11.61 6.80
CA GLY A 151 -0.10 -11.17 5.41
C GLY A 151 1.13 -10.34 5.07
N THR A 152 1.56 -9.45 5.97
CA THR A 152 2.76 -8.63 5.79
C THR A 152 4.02 -9.49 5.69
N LEU A 153 4.21 -10.44 6.64
CA LEU A 153 5.35 -11.35 6.60
C LEU A 153 5.33 -12.24 5.35
N ASN A 154 4.16 -12.76 4.97
CA ASN A 154 4.02 -13.57 3.76
C ASN A 154 4.39 -12.77 2.49
N THR A 155 4.02 -11.50 2.41
CA THR A 155 4.39 -10.61 1.30
C THR A 155 5.90 -10.36 1.26
N ILE A 156 6.52 -10.10 2.42
CA ILE A 156 7.97 -9.92 2.55
C ILE A 156 8.70 -11.19 2.09
N ASN A 157 8.30 -12.36 2.56
CA ASN A 157 8.92 -13.64 2.20
C ASN A 157 8.77 -13.93 0.70
N TYR A 158 7.61 -13.61 0.11
CA TYR A 158 7.40 -13.76 -1.31
C TYR A 158 8.29 -12.81 -2.13
N ALA A 159 8.41 -11.55 -1.73
CA ALA A 159 9.31 -10.59 -2.37
C ALA A 159 10.79 -11.05 -2.29
N LYS A 160 11.22 -11.57 -1.13
CA LYS A 160 12.56 -12.16 -0.96
C LYS A 160 12.80 -13.34 -1.90
N SER A 161 11.81 -14.23 -2.04
CA SER A 161 11.93 -15.41 -2.93
C SER A 161 12.10 -15.03 -4.41
N LEU A 162 11.68 -13.83 -4.79
CA LEU A 162 11.84 -13.27 -6.14
C LEU A 162 13.06 -12.34 -6.27
N GLY A 163 13.89 -12.23 -5.25
CA GLY A 163 15.07 -11.36 -5.25
C GLY A 163 14.74 -9.86 -5.31
N LYS A 164 13.55 -9.45 -4.91
CA LYS A 164 13.16 -8.03 -4.90
C LYS A 164 13.90 -7.26 -3.81
N GLU A 165 14.26 -6.01 -4.10
CA GLU A 165 14.74 -5.07 -3.09
C GLU A 165 13.63 -4.79 -2.08
N ILE A 166 13.96 -4.82 -0.78
CA ILE A 166 13.02 -4.53 0.29
C ILE A 166 13.59 -3.42 1.18
N GLU A 167 12.84 -2.35 1.29
CA GLU A 167 13.13 -1.24 2.21
C GLU A 167 12.21 -1.32 3.42
N PHE A 168 12.82 -1.46 4.60
CA PHE A 168 12.07 -1.50 5.85
C PHE A 168 11.92 -0.12 6.45
N VAL A 169 10.68 0.27 6.78
CA VAL A 169 10.36 1.48 7.54
C VAL A 169 9.92 1.07 8.95
N SER A 170 10.65 1.55 9.96
CA SER A 170 10.34 1.24 11.36
C SER A 170 8.98 1.77 11.78
N LEU A 171 8.26 0.96 12.54
CA LEU A 171 7.02 1.36 13.24
C LEU A 171 7.31 2.10 14.56
N TYR A 172 8.56 2.01 15.10
CA TYR A 172 8.98 2.52 16.39
C TYR A 172 10.03 3.62 16.26
#